data_c1ecee81b708aeb78fef6902e3d5948e
#
_entry.id   c1ecee81b708aeb78fef6902e3d5948e
#
_cell.length_a   1.000
_cell.length_b   1.000
_cell.length_c   1.000
_cell.angle_alpha   90.00
_cell.angle_beta   90.00
_cell.angle_gamma   90.00
#
_symmetry.space_group_name_H-M   'P 1'
#
loop_
_entity.id
_entity.type
_entity.pdbx_description
1 polymer ?
#
loop_
_entity_poly.entity_id
_entity_poly.type
_entity_poly.pdbx_seq_one_letter_code
_entity_poly.pdbx_strand_id
1 'polypeptide(L)'
;MLLDTPVRLGVQIQPQHVSYTAIRDAVSRLEEMGVDILFNWDHFFPLYGDPDGLHFESWTMLAAWAEQTERVEFGALVNCNSYRNPDLQADMARTIDHISARGGEGRFIFGTGSGWFERDYDEYGYEFGTAGSRLNDLSDGLDRVTARWDVLNPAPTRHIPVMIGGSGEQKTLRIVARHADIWHSFVGPDQVPHKLEVIERWAEKDGHDASGLIVSNELKDRDEQFADALYDAGTRLYTMGFGGPDWDYDLVSRWLAWRDAKNA
;
A
#
# COMPACT_ATOMS: atom_id res chain seq x y z
N MET A 1 -19.39 3.05 -0.82
CA MET A 1 -18.21 3.95 -0.81
C MET A 1 -18.33 4.90 0.39
N LEU A 2 -17.29 4.99 1.21
CA LEU A 2 -17.30 5.75 2.47
C LEU A 2 -16.92 7.22 2.20
N LEU A 3 -17.85 8.04 1.70
CA LEU A 3 -17.62 9.47 1.42
C LEU A 3 -17.38 10.31 2.69
N ASP A 4 -17.89 9.84 3.84
CA ASP A 4 -17.71 10.50 5.14
C ASP A 4 -16.42 10.09 5.85
N THR A 5 -15.58 9.24 5.21
CA THR A 5 -14.27 8.86 5.74
C THR A 5 -13.32 10.06 5.66
N PRO A 6 -12.58 10.39 6.75
CA PRO A 6 -11.57 11.44 6.71
C PRO A 6 -10.52 11.20 5.63
N VAL A 7 -10.04 12.29 5.03
CA VAL A 7 -8.91 12.26 4.11
C VAL A 7 -7.65 11.89 4.88
N ARG A 8 -6.85 10.97 4.31
CA ARG A 8 -5.59 10.51 4.88
C ARG A 8 -4.44 10.73 3.90
N LEU A 9 -3.26 11.01 4.43
CA LEU A 9 -2.02 11.15 3.67
C LEU A 9 -1.08 9.99 3.98
N GLY A 10 -0.70 9.25 2.93
CA GLY A 10 0.32 8.22 2.96
C GLY A 10 1.62 8.72 2.30
N VAL A 11 2.75 8.44 2.93
CA VAL A 11 4.08 8.78 2.39
C VAL A 11 4.85 7.50 2.08
N GLN A 12 5.20 7.30 0.81
CA GLN A 12 5.99 6.14 0.36
C GLN A 12 7.49 6.48 0.40
N ILE A 13 8.15 6.05 1.47
CA ILE A 13 9.59 6.18 1.63
C ILE A 13 10.29 5.22 0.67
N GLN A 14 11.13 5.76 -0.21
CA GLN A 14 11.87 4.98 -1.20
C GLN A 14 13.10 4.35 -0.56
N PRO A 15 13.22 3.01 -0.50
CA PRO A 15 14.28 2.32 0.21
C PRO A 15 15.58 2.21 -0.62
N GLN A 16 15.89 3.22 -1.42
CA GLN A 16 17.01 3.23 -2.35
C GLN A 16 17.88 4.47 -2.21
N HIS A 17 19.18 4.36 -2.57
CA HIS A 17 20.17 5.44 -2.66
C HIS A 17 20.47 6.21 -1.37
N VAL A 18 20.05 5.69 -0.23
CA VAL A 18 20.26 6.30 1.10
C VAL A 18 20.69 5.24 2.11
N SER A 19 21.28 5.65 3.23
CA SER A 19 21.57 4.73 4.33
C SER A 19 20.29 4.34 5.08
N TYR A 20 20.29 3.16 5.72
CA TYR A 20 19.17 2.77 6.58
C TYR A 20 18.95 3.75 7.74
N THR A 21 20.02 4.35 8.29
CA THR A 21 19.89 5.38 9.33
C THR A 21 19.08 6.58 8.83
N ALA A 22 19.32 7.04 7.59
CA ALA A 22 18.55 8.14 7.01
C ALA A 22 17.06 7.76 6.82
N ILE A 23 16.77 6.52 6.41
CA ILE A 23 15.38 6.01 6.33
C ILE A 23 14.74 6.01 7.72
N ARG A 24 15.43 5.46 8.73
CA ARG A 24 14.94 5.41 10.11
C ARG A 24 14.61 6.81 10.65
N ASP A 25 15.50 7.78 10.42
CA ASP A 25 15.32 9.15 10.89
C ASP A 25 14.14 9.82 10.14
N ALA A 26 13.97 9.54 8.83
CA ALA A 26 12.83 10.01 8.04
C ALA A 26 11.50 9.43 8.56
N VAL A 27 11.43 8.14 8.90
CA VAL A 27 10.26 7.49 9.51
C VAL A 27 9.83 8.20 10.79
N SER A 28 10.77 8.44 11.74
CA SER A 28 10.48 9.17 12.98
C SER A 28 9.96 10.58 12.69
N ARG A 29 10.62 11.29 11.78
CA ARG A 29 10.25 12.66 11.44
C ARG A 29 8.87 12.76 10.82
N LEU A 30 8.53 11.86 9.89
CA LEU A 30 7.20 11.83 9.25
C LEU A 30 6.08 11.50 10.26
N GLU A 31 6.33 10.59 11.21
CA GLU A 31 5.39 10.32 12.29
C GLU A 31 5.18 11.55 13.18
N GLU A 32 6.25 12.26 13.57
CA GLU A 32 6.18 13.52 14.33
C GLU A 32 5.40 14.61 13.61
N MET A 33 5.54 14.71 12.28
CA MET A 33 4.80 15.65 11.44
C MET A 33 3.30 15.36 11.37
N GLY A 34 2.86 14.16 11.72
CA GLY A 34 1.44 13.79 11.72
C GLY A 34 0.98 13.10 10.43
N VAL A 35 1.89 12.49 9.67
CA VAL A 35 1.53 11.61 8.54
C VAL A 35 0.66 10.46 9.04
N ASP A 36 -0.34 10.04 8.25
CA ASP A 36 -1.30 9.01 8.65
C ASP A 36 -0.77 7.60 8.36
N ILE A 37 -0.09 7.41 7.22
CA ILE A 37 0.41 6.11 6.79
C ILE A 37 1.81 6.24 6.19
N LEU A 38 2.71 5.31 6.54
CA LEU A 38 4.02 5.16 5.91
C LEU A 38 4.03 3.91 5.02
N PHE A 39 4.52 4.07 3.82
CA PHE A 39 4.72 2.96 2.89
C PHE A 39 6.18 2.84 2.49
N ASN A 40 6.61 1.63 2.13
CA ASN A 40 7.76 1.37 1.29
C ASN A 40 7.32 0.63 0.02
N TRP A 41 8.25 0.09 -0.77
CA TRP A 41 7.97 -0.83 -1.86
C TRP A 41 8.75 -2.13 -1.73
N ASP A 42 8.27 -3.18 -2.38
CA ASP A 42 8.86 -4.52 -2.31
C ASP A 42 9.59 -4.85 -3.61
N HIS A 43 10.78 -4.29 -3.75
CA HIS A 43 11.74 -4.59 -4.81
C HIS A 43 13.08 -5.00 -4.19
N PHE A 44 13.97 -5.58 -4.97
CA PHE A 44 15.32 -5.96 -4.55
C PHE A 44 16.39 -5.02 -5.11
N PHE A 45 16.03 -4.25 -6.13
CA PHE A 45 16.91 -3.29 -6.79
C PHE A 45 16.27 -1.91 -6.89
N PRO A 46 17.08 -0.83 -7.02
CA PRO A 46 16.56 0.49 -7.28
C PRO A 46 15.71 0.55 -8.56
N LEU A 47 14.58 1.27 -8.50
CA LEU A 47 13.68 1.44 -9.64
C LEU A 47 14.15 2.52 -10.61
N TYR A 48 14.99 3.44 -10.17
CA TYR A 48 15.59 4.52 -10.96
C TYR A 48 16.91 4.98 -10.34
N GLY A 49 17.68 5.80 -11.06
CA GLY A 49 19.03 6.18 -10.69
C GLY A 49 20.04 5.08 -11.01
N ASP A 50 21.04 4.89 -10.16
CA ASP A 50 22.00 3.81 -10.29
C ASP A 50 21.33 2.46 -10.04
N PRO A 51 21.23 1.57 -11.04
CA PRO A 51 20.52 0.30 -10.90
C PRO A 51 21.15 -0.65 -9.88
N ASP A 52 22.42 -0.47 -9.54
CA ASP A 52 23.15 -1.27 -8.56
C ASP A 52 23.46 -0.48 -7.26
N GLY A 53 22.75 0.63 -7.08
CA GLY A 53 22.85 1.47 -5.89
C GLY A 53 22.27 0.82 -4.63
N LEU A 54 22.38 1.54 -3.50
CA LEU A 54 21.83 1.05 -2.23
C LEU A 54 20.33 0.77 -2.33
N HIS A 55 19.91 -0.38 -1.80
CA HIS A 55 18.52 -0.76 -1.66
C HIS A 55 18.31 -1.64 -0.42
N PHE A 56 17.14 -1.58 0.23
CA PHE A 56 16.83 -2.38 1.42
C PHE A 56 15.54 -3.16 1.24
N GLU A 57 15.51 -4.36 1.82
CA GLU A 57 14.39 -5.31 1.75
C GLU A 57 13.17 -4.81 2.53
N SER A 58 12.00 -4.90 1.91
CA SER A 58 10.75 -4.29 2.35
C SER A 58 10.27 -4.79 3.71
N TRP A 59 10.04 -6.09 3.86
CA TRP A 59 9.38 -6.67 5.04
C TRP A 59 10.22 -6.57 6.31
N THR A 60 11.53 -6.69 6.17
CA THR A 60 12.47 -6.49 7.29
C THR A 60 12.40 -5.05 7.80
N MET A 61 12.31 -4.07 6.89
CA MET A 61 12.10 -2.67 7.29
C MET A 61 10.74 -2.45 7.96
N LEU A 62 9.65 -3.05 7.43
CA LEU A 62 8.32 -2.91 8.02
C LEU A 62 8.27 -3.45 9.45
N ALA A 63 8.97 -4.55 9.74
CA ALA A 63 9.09 -5.06 11.11
C ALA A 63 9.85 -4.08 12.03
N ALA A 64 10.91 -3.43 11.52
CA ALA A 64 11.62 -2.39 12.27
C ALA A 64 10.76 -1.13 12.49
N TRP A 65 9.96 -0.72 11.49
CA TRP A 65 9.03 0.40 11.63
C TRP A 65 7.92 0.12 12.63
N ALA A 66 7.43 -1.14 12.69
CA ALA A 66 6.46 -1.58 13.68
C ALA A 66 6.93 -1.32 15.12
N GLU A 67 8.20 -1.61 15.39
CA GLU A 67 8.82 -1.36 16.71
C GLU A 67 9.17 0.11 16.94
N GLN A 68 9.59 0.82 15.89
CA GLN A 68 10.06 2.20 15.98
C GLN A 68 8.94 3.22 16.18
N THR A 69 7.76 2.99 15.56
CA THR A 69 6.63 3.94 15.52
C THR A 69 5.57 3.63 16.55
N GLU A 70 4.74 4.62 16.91
CA GLU A 70 3.69 4.48 17.93
C GLU A 70 2.27 4.70 17.41
N ARG A 71 2.10 5.58 16.41
CA ARG A 71 0.79 6.05 15.93
C ARG A 71 0.51 5.73 14.47
N VAL A 72 1.50 5.98 13.60
CA VAL A 72 1.34 5.88 12.15
C VAL A 72 1.03 4.45 11.72
N GLU A 73 0.04 4.26 10.83
CA GLU A 73 -0.12 2.99 10.14
C GLU A 73 0.98 2.82 9.08
N PHE A 74 1.29 1.60 8.69
CA PHE A 74 2.34 1.36 7.70
C PHE A 74 2.15 0.05 6.95
N GLY A 75 2.76 -0.05 5.76
CA GLY A 75 2.72 -1.23 4.91
C GLY A 75 3.61 -1.10 3.69
N ALA A 76 3.52 -2.04 2.78
CA ALA A 76 4.12 -1.90 1.44
C ALA A 76 3.09 -1.34 0.46
N LEU A 77 3.53 -0.46 -0.44
CA LEU A 77 2.76 0.04 -1.58
C LEU A 77 3.54 -0.27 -2.87
N VAL A 78 3.49 -1.50 -3.36
CA VAL A 78 2.83 -2.66 -2.75
C VAL A 78 3.81 -3.83 -2.68
N ASN A 79 3.52 -4.80 -1.80
CA ASN A 79 4.23 -6.07 -1.75
C ASN A 79 4.03 -6.84 -3.06
N CYS A 80 5.07 -7.50 -3.56
CA CYS A 80 4.96 -8.39 -4.70
C CYS A 80 4.54 -9.80 -4.25
N ASN A 81 3.35 -10.22 -4.69
CA ASN A 81 2.80 -11.53 -4.33
C ASN A 81 3.73 -12.70 -4.71
N SER A 82 4.49 -12.56 -5.80
CA SER A 82 5.33 -13.65 -6.35
C SER A 82 6.59 -13.96 -5.53
N TYR A 83 7.06 -13.04 -4.67
CA TYR A 83 8.36 -13.20 -4.01
C TYR A 83 8.32 -14.08 -2.76
N ARG A 84 7.13 -14.40 -2.24
CA ARG A 84 6.98 -15.18 -1.00
C ARG A 84 5.77 -16.09 -1.07
N ASN A 85 5.86 -17.24 -0.40
CA ASN A 85 4.71 -18.12 -0.19
C ASN A 85 3.57 -17.35 0.50
N PRO A 86 2.30 -17.41 0.03
CA PRO A 86 1.19 -16.67 0.61
C PRO A 86 0.94 -16.95 2.09
N ASP A 87 1.11 -18.21 2.54
CA ASP A 87 0.94 -18.56 3.95
C ASP A 87 2.04 -17.93 4.82
N LEU A 88 3.28 -17.83 4.29
CA LEU A 88 4.37 -17.12 4.95
C LEU A 88 4.08 -15.61 5.01
N GLN A 89 3.56 -15.02 3.94
CA GLN A 89 3.15 -13.61 3.96
C GLN A 89 2.09 -13.34 5.03
N ALA A 90 1.12 -14.23 5.20
CA ALA A 90 0.11 -14.14 6.25
C ALA A 90 0.73 -14.18 7.66
N ASP A 91 1.69 -15.09 7.89
CA ASP A 91 2.42 -15.18 9.17
C ASP A 91 3.26 -13.93 9.45
N MET A 92 3.96 -13.41 8.44
CA MET A 92 4.76 -12.18 8.54
C MET A 92 3.87 -10.98 8.85
N ALA A 93 2.75 -10.82 8.12
CA ALA A 93 1.79 -9.74 8.32
C ALA A 93 1.21 -9.75 9.74
N ARG A 94 0.74 -10.93 10.23
CA ARG A 94 0.25 -11.11 11.58
C ARG A 94 1.34 -10.81 12.63
N THR A 95 2.58 -11.20 12.37
CA THR A 95 3.68 -10.95 13.31
C THR A 95 3.99 -9.46 13.40
N ILE A 96 4.04 -8.75 12.27
CA ILE A 96 4.24 -7.30 12.21
C ILE A 96 3.06 -6.56 12.88
N ASP A 97 1.84 -7.04 12.67
CA ASP A 97 0.64 -6.51 13.33
C ASP A 97 0.80 -6.57 14.87
N HIS A 98 1.19 -7.72 15.41
CA HIS A 98 1.46 -7.88 16.85
C HIS A 98 2.61 -7.02 17.37
N ILE A 99 3.73 -6.91 16.64
CA ILE A 99 4.86 -6.03 17.01
C ILE A 99 4.37 -4.59 17.16
N SER A 100 3.55 -4.12 16.21
CA SER A 100 3.05 -2.75 16.22
C SER A 100 1.91 -2.48 17.21
N ALA A 101 1.26 -3.52 17.73
CA ALA A 101 0.08 -3.41 18.59
C ALA A 101 0.40 -2.87 19.99
N ARG A 102 1.59 -3.17 20.54
CA ARG A 102 2.02 -2.72 21.89
C ARG A 102 0.98 -2.95 22.97
N GLY A 103 0.21 -4.04 22.86
CA GLY A 103 -0.87 -4.39 23.79
C GLY A 103 -2.25 -3.83 23.44
N GLY A 104 -2.37 -3.11 22.32
CA GLY A 104 -3.63 -2.67 21.69
C GLY A 104 -3.89 -3.37 20.36
N GLU A 105 -4.36 -2.63 19.38
CA GLU A 105 -4.51 -3.07 17.97
C GLU A 105 -3.28 -2.74 17.15
N GLY A 106 -2.93 -3.63 16.23
CA GLY A 106 -1.82 -3.43 15.30
C GLY A 106 -2.12 -2.35 14.27
N ARG A 107 -1.06 -1.89 13.59
CA ARG A 107 -1.09 -0.75 12.66
C ARG A 107 -0.68 -1.13 11.23
N PHE A 108 -0.52 -2.42 10.97
CA PHE A 108 -0.07 -2.93 9.68
C PHE A 108 -1.19 -2.89 8.63
N ILE A 109 -0.85 -2.50 7.39
CA ILE A 109 -1.68 -2.59 6.18
C ILE A 109 -1.00 -3.58 5.23
N PHE A 110 -1.73 -4.61 4.83
CA PHE A 110 -1.25 -5.60 3.85
C PHE A 110 -1.46 -5.09 2.42
N GLY A 111 -0.52 -4.27 1.94
CA GLY A 111 -0.55 -3.81 0.55
C GLY A 111 0.06 -4.86 -0.38
N THR A 112 -0.63 -5.24 -1.46
CA THR A 112 -0.15 -6.28 -2.39
C THR A 112 -0.51 -6.02 -3.85
N GLY A 113 0.26 -6.63 -4.74
CA GLY A 113 0.07 -6.57 -6.19
C GLY A 113 0.71 -7.76 -6.90
N SER A 114 0.45 -7.88 -8.19
CA SER A 114 0.89 -9.03 -8.99
C SER A 114 2.38 -9.03 -9.38
N GLY A 115 3.12 -7.94 -9.10
CA GLY A 115 4.50 -7.78 -9.56
C GLY A 115 4.62 -7.35 -11.04
N TRP A 116 5.71 -6.68 -11.36
CA TRP A 116 5.94 -6.14 -12.72
C TRP A 116 7.42 -5.95 -13.08
N PHE A 117 8.30 -5.81 -12.10
CA PHE A 117 9.72 -5.48 -12.32
C PHE A 117 10.53 -6.74 -12.60
N GLU A 118 10.71 -7.07 -13.87
CA GLU A 118 11.26 -8.33 -14.35
C GLU A 118 12.67 -8.62 -13.81
N ARG A 119 13.50 -7.58 -13.61
CA ARG A 119 14.85 -7.73 -13.03
C ARG A 119 14.84 -8.46 -11.68
N ASP A 120 13.90 -8.14 -10.80
CA ASP A 120 13.80 -8.80 -9.50
C ASP A 120 13.57 -10.31 -9.64
N TYR A 121 12.77 -10.71 -10.63
CA TYR A 121 12.49 -12.12 -10.91
C TYR A 121 13.71 -12.83 -11.47
N ASP A 122 14.39 -12.23 -12.45
CA ASP A 122 15.54 -12.83 -13.11
C ASP A 122 16.72 -13.03 -12.15
N GLU A 123 17.05 -11.99 -11.37
CA GLU A 123 18.21 -12.01 -10.46
C GLU A 123 18.01 -12.95 -9.26
N TYR A 124 16.76 -13.09 -8.77
CA TYR A 124 16.41 -13.95 -7.64
C TYR A 124 15.86 -15.32 -8.03
N GLY A 125 15.73 -15.59 -9.33
CA GLY A 125 15.29 -16.88 -9.85
C GLY A 125 13.80 -17.17 -9.62
N TYR A 126 12.97 -16.14 -9.56
CA TYR A 126 11.52 -16.28 -9.53
C TYR A 126 10.97 -16.45 -10.96
N GLU A 127 9.87 -17.18 -11.11
CA GLU A 127 9.18 -17.28 -12.39
C GLU A 127 8.39 -16.00 -12.67
N PHE A 128 8.77 -15.26 -13.73
CA PHE A 128 8.05 -14.03 -14.11
C PHE A 128 6.70 -14.34 -14.78
N GLY A 129 6.64 -15.34 -15.61
CA GLY A 129 5.42 -15.75 -16.31
C GLY A 129 4.79 -14.63 -17.16
N THR A 130 3.46 -14.58 -17.18
CA THR A 130 2.68 -13.53 -17.86
C THR A 130 1.95 -12.63 -16.84
N ALA A 131 1.56 -11.43 -17.24
CA ALA A 131 0.71 -10.58 -16.40
C ALA A 131 -0.59 -11.30 -15.99
N GLY A 132 -1.12 -12.14 -16.88
CA GLY A 132 -2.32 -12.93 -16.61
C GLY A 132 -2.12 -14.03 -15.58
N SER A 133 -0.98 -14.76 -15.61
CA SER A 133 -0.65 -15.77 -14.60
C SER A 133 -0.40 -15.12 -13.25
N ARG A 134 0.43 -14.07 -13.19
CA ARG A 134 0.69 -13.35 -11.93
C ARG A 134 -0.57 -12.78 -11.26
N LEU A 135 -1.57 -12.33 -12.05
CA LEU A 135 -2.86 -11.89 -11.51
C LEU A 135 -3.70 -13.07 -10.99
N ASN A 136 -3.64 -14.25 -11.61
CA ASN A 136 -4.27 -15.44 -11.06
C ASN A 136 -3.59 -15.83 -9.72
N ASP A 137 -2.27 -15.87 -9.69
CA ASP A 137 -1.49 -16.17 -8.50
C ASP A 137 -1.76 -15.18 -7.35
N LEU A 138 -1.99 -13.88 -7.68
CA LEU A 138 -2.41 -12.88 -6.71
C LEU A 138 -3.79 -13.20 -6.12
N SER A 139 -4.77 -13.57 -6.96
CA SER A 139 -6.10 -13.94 -6.50
C SER A 139 -6.08 -15.16 -5.59
N ASP A 140 -5.41 -16.23 -6.03
CA ASP A 140 -5.26 -17.49 -5.27
C ASP A 140 -4.44 -17.26 -3.98
N GLY A 141 -3.42 -16.38 -4.06
CA GLY A 141 -2.60 -15.98 -2.92
C GLY A 141 -3.40 -15.26 -1.84
N LEU A 142 -4.28 -14.34 -2.21
CA LEU A 142 -5.14 -13.61 -1.28
C LEU A 142 -6.16 -14.54 -0.58
N ASP A 143 -6.75 -15.50 -1.31
CA ASP A 143 -7.59 -16.52 -0.70
C ASP A 143 -6.84 -17.30 0.40
N ARG A 144 -5.58 -17.66 0.13
CA ARG A 144 -4.73 -18.37 1.10
C ARG A 144 -4.33 -17.50 2.28
N VAL A 145 -3.96 -16.24 2.04
CA VAL A 145 -3.61 -15.28 3.11
C VAL A 145 -4.78 -15.12 4.08
N THR A 146 -5.98 -14.87 3.56
CA THR A 146 -7.18 -14.70 4.39
C THR A 146 -7.49 -15.97 5.19
N ALA A 147 -7.53 -17.13 4.52
CA ALA A 147 -7.78 -18.41 5.20
C ALA A 147 -6.69 -18.74 6.25
N ARG A 148 -5.46 -18.29 6.03
CA ARG A 148 -4.36 -18.48 6.98
C ARG A 148 -4.54 -17.65 8.24
N TRP A 149 -4.95 -16.38 8.12
CA TRP A 149 -5.22 -15.52 9.28
C TRP A 149 -6.30 -16.10 10.19
N ASP A 150 -7.32 -16.75 9.64
CA ASP A 150 -8.40 -17.38 10.42
C ASP A 150 -7.94 -18.51 11.33
N VAL A 151 -6.81 -19.17 11.00
CA VAL A 151 -6.31 -20.34 11.73
C VAL A 151 -5.00 -20.10 12.49
N LEU A 152 -4.39 -18.92 12.34
CA LEU A 152 -3.18 -18.57 13.08
C LEU A 152 -3.42 -18.44 14.58
N ASN A 153 -2.47 -18.90 15.37
CA ASN A 153 -2.46 -18.74 16.83
C ASN A 153 -1.13 -18.12 17.29
N PRO A 154 -1.11 -16.88 17.84
CA PRO A 154 -2.29 -16.01 17.97
C PRO A 154 -2.80 -15.52 16.61
N ALA A 155 -4.10 -15.23 16.55
CA ALA A 155 -4.70 -14.55 15.40
C ALA A 155 -4.15 -13.11 15.28
N PRO A 156 -4.34 -12.41 14.14
CA PRO A 156 -4.11 -10.96 14.06
C PRO A 156 -4.84 -10.21 15.18
N THR A 157 -4.29 -9.08 15.62
CA THR A 157 -4.89 -8.29 16.72
C THR A 157 -6.16 -7.55 16.29
N ARG A 158 -6.30 -7.35 14.99
CA ARG A 158 -7.48 -6.75 14.33
C ARG A 158 -7.64 -7.34 12.92
N HIS A 159 -8.69 -6.95 12.22
CA HIS A 159 -8.72 -7.10 10.76
C HIS A 159 -7.55 -6.30 10.15
N ILE A 160 -6.62 -6.99 9.47
CA ILE A 160 -5.51 -6.35 8.76
C ILE A 160 -6.05 -5.83 7.41
N PRO A 161 -6.10 -4.50 7.17
CA PRO A 161 -6.62 -3.98 5.91
C PRO A 161 -5.80 -4.45 4.72
N VAL A 162 -6.49 -4.92 3.68
CA VAL A 162 -5.88 -5.36 2.42
C VAL A 162 -5.92 -4.21 1.41
N MET A 163 -4.74 -3.75 0.96
CA MET A 163 -4.61 -2.76 -0.09
C MET A 163 -4.16 -3.43 -1.40
N ILE A 164 -4.88 -3.20 -2.49
CA ILE A 164 -4.55 -3.77 -3.79
C ILE A 164 -4.25 -2.66 -4.79
N GLY A 165 -3.08 -2.75 -5.46
CA GLY A 165 -2.63 -1.82 -6.48
C GLY A 165 -3.03 -2.25 -7.89
N GLY A 166 -3.41 -1.26 -8.72
CA GLY A 166 -3.66 -1.44 -10.15
C GLY A 166 -5.08 -1.10 -10.61
N SER A 167 -5.28 -1.03 -11.95
CA SER A 167 -6.52 -0.50 -12.54
C SER A 167 -7.09 -1.33 -13.70
N GLY A 168 -6.58 -2.56 -13.91
CA GLY A 168 -7.01 -3.46 -14.99
C GLY A 168 -8.42 -4.01 -14.76
N GLU A 169 -9.37 -3.68 -15.63
CA GLU A 169 -10.82 -3.90 -15.42
C GLU A 169 -11.24 -5.37 -15.39
N GLN A 170 -10.54 -6.23 -16.15
CA GLN A 170 -10.96 -7.62 -16.33
C GLN A 170 -10.55 -8.53 -15.16
N LYS A 171 -9.38 -8.29 -14.58
CA LYS A 171 -8.84 -9.13 -13.51
C LYS A 171 -8.56 -8.33 -12.25
N THR A 172 -7.76 -7.26 -12.33
CA THR A 172 -7.33 -6.52 -11.14
C THR A 172 -8.52 -5.97 -10.36
N LEU A 173 -9.47 -5.27 -11.03
CA LEU A 173 -10.63 -4.71 -10.33
C LEU A 173 -11.62 -5.78 -9.84
N ARG A 174 -11.61 -6.99 -10.43
CA ARG A 174 -12.34 -8.11 -9.86
C ARG A 174 -11.71 -8.64 -8.57
N ILE A 175 -10.36 -8.67 -8.51
CA ILE A 175 -9.63 -9.04 -7.30
C ILE A 175 -9.87 -7.98 -6.21
N VAL A 176 -9.83 -6.69 -6.58
CA VAL A 176 -10.18 -5.58 -5.68
C VAL A 176 -11.58 -5.76 -5.10
N ALA A 177 -12.59 -5.99 -5.95
CA ALA A 177 -13.98 -6.17 -5.53
C ALA A 177 -14.18 -7.31 -4.53
N ARG A 178 -13.32 -8.33 -4.56
CA ARG A 178 -13.40 -9.52 -3.72
C ARG A 178 -12.63 -9.40 -2.41
N HIS A 179 -11.49 -8.70 -2.40
CA HIS A 179 -10.51 -8.81 -1.32
C HIS A 179 -10.08 -7.48 -0.69
N ALA A 180 -10.29 -6.34 -1.38
CA ALA A 180 -9.67 -5.10 -0.95
C ALA A 180 -10.54 -4.30 0.01
N ASP A 181 -9.89 -3.79 1.07
CA ASP A 181 -10.38 -2.68 1.89
C ASP A 181 -9.94 -1.33 1.29
N ILE A 182 -8.80 -1.32 0.57
CA ILE A 182 -8.22 -0.14 -0.06
C ILE A 182 -7.85 -0.48 -1.51
N TRP A 183 -8.38 0.31 -2.46
CA TRP A 183 -7.94 0.24 -3.84
C TRP A 183 -7.00 1.40 -4.16
N HIS A 184 -5.77 1.08 -4.58
CA HIS A 184 -4.79 2.08 -4.99
C HIS A 184 -4.56 2.09 -6.49
N SER A 185 -4.53 3.28 -7.10
CA SER A 185 -4.29 3.45 -8.53
C SER A 185 -3.61 4.78 -8.87
N PHE A 186 -3.17 4.89 -10.13
CA PHE A 186 -2.62 6.11 -10.72
C PHE A 186 -3.59 6.75 -11.72
N VAL A 187 -4.85 6.33 -11.74
CA VAL A 187 -5.84 6.86 -12.69
C VAL A 187 -6.19 8.32 -12.37
N GLY A 188 -6.55 9.09 -13.40
CA GLY A 188 -7.01 10.46 -13.23
C GLY A 188 -8.40 10.56 -12.61
N PRO A 189 -8.78 11.75 -12.10
CA PRO A 189 -10.08 11.97 -11.46
C PRO A 189 -11.27 11.67 -12.39
N ASP A 190 -11.12 11.87 -13.68
CA ASP A 190 -12.12 11.56 -14.72
C ASP A 190 -12.37 10.06 -14.87
N GLN A 191 -11.42 9.22 -14.51
CA GLN A 191 -11.49 7.75 -14.62
C GLN A 191 -11.97 7.07 -13.34
N VAL A 192 -11.80 7.69 -12.17
CA VAL A 192 -12.14 7.08 -10.87
C VAL A 192 -13.61 6.63 -10.84
N PRO A 193 -14.63 7.43 -11.22
CA PRO A 193 -16.02 7.00 -11.18
C PRO A 193 -16.29 5.75 -12.04
N HIS A 194 -15.76 5.71 -13.25
CA HIS A 194 -15.90 4.53 -14.12
C HIS A 194 -15.26 3.27 -13.52
N LYS A 195 -14.08 3.39 -12.90
CA LYS A 195 -13.42 2.25 -12.25
C LYS A 195 -14.23 1.74 -11.05
N LEU A 196 -14.84 2.63 -10.29
CA LEU A 196 -15.73 2.26 -9.19
C LEU A 196 -16.97 1.50 -9.68
N GLU A 197 -17.61 1.95 -10.77
CA GLU A 197 -18.69 1.20 -11.40
C GLU A 197 -18.27 -0.21 -11.85
N VAL A 198 -17.02 -0.35 -12.32
CA VAL A 198 -16.48 -1.68 -12.68
C VAL A 198 -16.30 -2.56 -11.46
N ILE A 199 -15.79 -2.00 -10.35
CA ILE A 199 -15.60 -2.72 -9.08
C ILE A 199 -16.97 -3.17 -8.53
N GLU A 200 -17.96 -2.28 -8.48
CA GLU A 200 -19.32 -2.56 -8.03
C GLU A 200 -19.96 -3.70 -8.85
N ARG A 201 -19.86 -3.64 -10.19
CA ARG A 201 -20.38 -4.72 -11.06
C ARG A 201 -19.72 -6.09 -10.79
N TRP A 202 -18.42 -6.11 -10.48
CA TRP A 202 -17.74 -7.35 -10.13
C TRP A 202 -18.16 -7.85 -8.75
N ALA A 203 -18.31 -6.94 -7.77
CA ALA A 203 -18.80 -7.27 -6.44
C ALA A 203 -20.21 -7.87 -6.50
N GLU A 204 -21.16 -7.23 -7.19
CA GLU A 204 -22.51 -7.76 -7.41
C GLU A 204 -22.51 -9.13 -8.08
N LYS A 205 -21.71 -9.29 -9.16
CA LYS A 205 -21.63 -10.53 -9.92
C LYS A 205 -21.09 -11.71 -9.10
N ASP A 206 -20.12 -11.47 -8.26
CA ASP A 206 -19.43 -12.50 -7.47
C ASP A 206 -20.00 -12.61 -6.03
N GLY A 207 -21.00 -11.79 -5.67
CA GLY A 207 -21.70 -11.84 -4.38
C GLY A 207 -20.89 -11.24 -3.21
N HIS A 208 -20.07 -10.23 -3.49
CA HIS A 208 -19.27 -9.50 -2.50
C HIS A 208 -19.84 -8.10 -2.23
N ASP A 209 -19.40 -7.48 -1.13
CA ASP A 209 -19.75 -6.11 -0.76
C ASP A 209 -18.50 -5.22 -0.86
N ALA A 210 -18.50 -4.28 -1.77
CA ALA A 210 -17.44 -3.28 -1.93
C ALA A 210 -17.82 -1.89 -1.37
N SER A 211 -18.92 -1.78 -0.62
CA SER A 211 -19.42 -0.48 -0.10
C SER A 211 -18.43 0.20 0.86
N GLY A 212 -17.63 -0.58 1.57
CA GLY A 212 -16.58 -0.13 2.50
C GLY A 212 -15.24 0.23 1.85
N LEU A 213 -15.11 0.14 0.51
CA LEU A 213 -13.85 0.35 -0.17
C LEU A 213 -13.35 1.79 -0.06
N ILE A 214 -12.11 1.96 0.38
CA ILE A 214 -11.38 3.23 0.40
C ILE A 214 -10.62 3.38 -0.93
N VAL A 215 -10.85 4.50 -1.61
CA VAL A 215 -10.12 4.84 -2.85
C VAL A 215 -8.84 5.58 -2.52
N SER A 216 -7.73 5.08 -3.07
CA SER A 216 -6.39 5.64 -2.91
C SER A 216 -5.77 6.04 -4.25
N ASN A 217 -5.17 7.23 -4.30
CA ASN A 217 -4.45 7.74 -5.48
C ASN A 217 -3.13 8.44 -5.11
N GLU A 218 -2.20 8.46 -6.08
CA GLU A 218 -0.92 9.16 -5.92
C GLU A 218 -1.07 10.68 -6.20
N LEU A 219 -0.39 11.49 -5.37
CA LEU A 219 -0.29 12.95 -5.48
C LEU A 219 1.00 13.44 -6.15
N LYS A 220 1.91 12.57 -6.48
CA LYS A 220 3.25 12.92 -6.97
C LYS A 220 3.19 14.01 -8.05
N ASP A 221 3.92 15.10 -7.84
CA ASP A 221 4.05 16.25 -8.75
C ASP A 221 2.72 16.90 -9.18
N ARG A 222 1.64 16.72 -8.39
CA ARG A 222 0.31 17.25 -8.70
C ARG A 222 -0.03 18.44 -7.83
N ASP A 223 -0.85 19.33 -8.39
CA ASP A 223 -1.33 20.52 -7.70
C ASP A 223 -2.60 20.22 -6.86
N GLU A 224 -3.01 21.18 -6.05
CA GLU A 224 -4.18 21.04 -5.20
C GLU A 224 -5.48 20.91 -5.99
N GLN A 225 -5.58 21.53 -7.17
CA GLN A 225 -6.75 21.41 -8.04
C GLN A 225 -6.94 19.95 -8.50
N PHE A 226 -5.85 19.25 -8.81
CA PHE A 226 -5.90 17.84 -9.15
C PHE A 226 -6.32 16.98 -7.95
N ALA A 227 -5.79 17.30 -6.75
CA ALA A 227 -6.17 16.61 -5.52
C ALA A 227 -7.65 16.84 -5.17
N ASP A 228 -8.16 18.06 -5.36
CA ASP A 228 -9.56 18.41 -5.18
C ASP A 228 -10.47 17.63 -6.15
N ALA A 229 -10.08 17.53 -7.41
CA ALA A 229 -10.82 16.74 -8.39
C ALA A 229 -10.86 15.24 -8.04
N LEU A 230 -9.76 14.67 -7.50
CA LEU A 230 -9.75 13.32 -6.97
C LEU A 230 -10.64 13.17 -5.73
N TYR A 231 -10.67 14.18 -4.84
CA TYR A 231 -11.54 14.17 -3.67
C TYR A 231 -13.01 14.14 -4.08
N ASP A 232 -13.41 14.98 -5.04
CA ASP A 232 -14.76 15.02 -5.59
C ASP A 232 -15.14 13.70 -6.29
N ALA A 233 -14.16 13.02 -6.91
CA ALA A 233 -14.32 11.70 -7.50
C ALA A 233 -14.38 10.55 -6.48
N GLY A 234 -14.16 10.81 -5.17
CA GLY A 234 -14.30 9.83 -4.09
C GLY A 234 -12.99 9.34 -3.47
N THR A 235 -11.82 9.85 -3.86
CA THR A 235 -10.54 9.50 -3.21
C THR A 235 -10.51 9.99 -1.77
N ARG A 236 -10.03 9.12 -0.84
CA ARG A 236 -9.89 9.45 0.59
C ARG A 236 -8.50 9.13 1.15
N LEU A 237 -7.69 8.35 0.45
CA LEU A 237 -6.29 8.13 0.79
C LEU A 237 -5.41 8.66 -0.36
N TYR A 238 -4.56 9.61 -0.03
CA TYR A 238 -3.61 10.19 -0.97
C TYR A 238 -2.21 9.73 -0.64
N THR A 239 -1.44 9.32 -1.63
CA THR A 239 -0.07 8.87 -1.44
C THR A 239 0.90 9.74 -2.20
N MET A 240 2.12 9.86 -1.70
CA MET A 240 3.21 10.55 -2.38
C MET A 240 4.53 9.81 -2.19
N GLY A 241 5.36 9.78 -3.23
CA GLY A 241 6.71 9.27 -3.15
C GLY A 241 7.62 10.20 -2.34
N PHE A 242 8.53 9.64 -1.54
CA PHE A 242 9.45 10.39 -0.69
C PHE A 242 10.84 9.75 -0.74
N GLY A 243 11.74 10.37 -1.50
CA GLY A 243 13.10 9.88 -1.75
C GLY A 243 14.16 10.77 -1.13
N GLY A 244 15.21 10.15 -0.58
CA GLY A 244 16.41 10.84 -0.12
C GLY A 244 17.51 10.90 -1.20
N PRO A 245 18.67 11.51 -0.88
CA PRO A 245 19.03 12.08 0.44
C PRO A 245 18.35 13.43 0.75
N ASP A 246 17.84 14.14 -0.26
CA ASP A 246 17.28 15.49 -0.15
C ASP A 246 15.77 15.41 0.14
N TRP A 247 15.43 14.97 1.36
CA TRP A 247 14.05 14.78 1.81
C TRP A 247 13.22 16.07 1.78
N ASP A 248 12.19 16.16 0.94
CA ASP A 248 11.31 17.33 0.80
C ASP A 248 10.19 17.33 1.88
N TYR A 249 10.54 17.68 3.11
CA TYR A 249 9.58 17.80 4.22
C TYR A 249 8.60 18.98 4.04
N ASP A 250 8.97 20.00 3.27
CA ASP A 250 8.08 21.12 2.99
C ASP A 250 6.91 20.68 2.12
N LEU A 251 7.17 19.82 1.14
CA LEU A 251 6.11 19.21 0.33
C LEU A 251 5.16 18.36 1.20
N VAL A 252 5.68 17.59 2.14
CA VAL A 252 4.85 16.82 3.09
C VAL A 252 4.01 17.76 3.93
N SER A 253 4.59 18.84 4.47
CA SER A 253 3.87 19.85 5.29
C SER A 253 2.73 20.50 4.52
N ARG A 254 2.94 20.82 3.23
CA ARG A 254 1.90 21.35 2.35
C ARG A 254 0.72 20.40 2.22
N TRP A 255 0.98 19.13 1.97
CA TRP A 255 -0.08 18.14 1.80
C TRP A 255 -0.79 17.77 3.11
N LEU A 256 -0.10 17.83 4.24
CA LEU A 256 -0.73 17.72 5.57
C LEU A 256 -1.70 18.87 5.82
N ALA A 257 -1.30 20.12 5.52
CA ALA A 257 -2.18 21.29 5.63
C ALA A 257 -3.42 21.19 4.73
N TRP A 258 -3.25 20.73 3.47
CA TRP A 258 -4.37 20.46 2.57
C TRP A 258 -5.31 19.38 3.13
N ARG A 259 -4.77 18.26 3.60
CA ARG A 259 -5.55 17.19 4.25
C ARG A 259 -6.37 17.71 5.43
N ASP A 260 -5.74 18.48 6.31
CA ASP A 260 -6.39 19.03 7.51
C ASP A 260 -7.52 19.99 7.14
N ALA A 261 -7.33 20.79 6.08
CA ALA A 261 -8.38 21.66 5.57
C ALA A 261 -9.57 20.88 4.97
N LYS A 262 -9.34 19.67 4.41
CA LYS A 262 -10.43 18.81 3.92
C LYS A 262 -11.19 18.11 5.05
N ASN A 263 -10.56 17.95 6.19
CA ASN A 263 -11.13 17.26 7.36
C ASN A 263 -11.75 18.24 8.38
N ALA A 264 -11.63 19.56 8.20
CA ALA A 264 -12.18 20.60 9.07
C ALA A 264 -13.67 20.84 8.82
#